data_a891b27ae1cee3cc0783a7995149727a
#
_entry.id   a891b27ae1cee3cc0783a7995149727a
#
_cell.length_a   1.000
_cell.length_b   1.000
_cell.length_c   1.000
_cell.angle_alpha   90.00
_cell.angle_beta   90.00
_cell.angle_gamma   90.00
#
_symmetry.space_group_name_H-M   'P 1'
#
loop_
_entity.id
_entity.type
_entity.pdbx_description
1 polymer ?
#
loop_
_entity_poly.entity_id
_entity_poly.type
_entity_poly.pdbx_seq_one_letter_code
_entity_poly.pdbx_strand_id
1 'polypeptide(L)'
;YKNAWLKAVYYNFAMGPMVDLISTITTSFIYVVGVSCIINGGQSGVTVGVLIAFTAYISRFWAPINTIASFYNSLLTAISYLERIFETIDEPVEVKDAPDATDMPPIKGDVSFKHVRFSYEDGVPILKDVSFDVKQGQTIAIVGPTGAGKTTIVNLLSRFYNVDSGEVLIDGIDISKVKIHSLRTQMG
;
A
#
# COMPACT_ATOMS: atom_id res chain seq x y z
N TYR A 1 -14.48 -4.58 -13.13
CA TYR A 1 -13.19 -3.95 -12.75
C TYR A 1 -12.29 -3.75 -13.97
N LYS A 2 -11.97 -4.80 -14.78
CA LYS A 2 -11.06 -4.74 -15.93
C LYS A 2 -11.45 -3.66 -16.97
N ASN A 3 -12.73 -3.53 -17.31
CA ASN A 3 -13.19 -2.57 -18.31
C ASN A 3 -13.14 -1.10 -17.82
N ALA A 4 -13.36 -0.87 -16.54
CA ALA A 4 -13.24 0.45 -15.94
C ALA A 4 -11.77 0.88 -15.87
N TRP A 5 -10.88 -0.03 -15.50
CA TRP A 5 -9.43 0.20 -15.49
C TRP A 5 -8.89 0.49 -16.88
N LEU A 6 -9.26 -0.29 -17.90
CA LEU A 6 -8.85 -0.06 -19.29
C LEU A 6 -9.31 1.30 -19.83
N LYS A 7 -10.54 1.74 -19.48
CA LYS A 7 -11.02 3.07 -19.86
C LYS A 7 -10.20 4.18 -19.19
N ALA A 8 -9.93 4.06 -17.90
CA ALA A 8 -9.13 5.04 -17.18
C ALA A 8 -7.71 5.16 -17.74
N VAL A 9 -7.07 4.02 -18.04
CA VAL A 9 -5.76 3.96 -18.69
C VAL A 9 -5.79 4.61 -20.08
N TYR A 10 -6.81 4.29 -20.89
CA TYR A 10 -6.95 4.85 -22.24
C TYR A 10 -7.10 6.38 -22.22
N TYR A 11 -7.95 6.93 -21.36
CA TYR A 11 -8.12 8.38 -21.22
C TYR A 11 -6.86 9.07 -20.73
N ASN A 12 -6.17 8.46 -19.79
CA ASN A 12 -4.94 9.02 -19.22
C ASN A 12 -3.80 9.04 -20.26
N PHE A 13 -3.64 7.97 -21.03
CA PHE A 13 -2.64 7.91 -22.11
C PHE A 13 -3.02 8.74 -23.35
N ALA A 14 -4.30 8.94 -23.64
CA ALA A 14 -4.73 9.71 -24.80
C ALA A 14 -4.55 11.23 -24.63
N MET A 15 -4.54 11.74 -23.40
CA MET A 15 -4.52 13.18 -23.13
C MET A 15 -3.23 13.87 -23.61
N GLY A 16 -2.05 13.27 -23.40
CA GLY A 16 -0.78 13.79 -23.90
C GLY A 16 -0.72 13.90 -25.42
N PRO A 17 -0.90 12.79 -26.17
CA PRO A 17 -0.92 12.83 -27.64
C PRO A 17 -1.99 13.74 -28.24
N MET A 18 -3.15 13.92 -27.60
CA MET A 18 -4.17 14.86 -28.06
C MET A 18 -3.71 16.33 -27.98
N VAL A 19 -3.09 16.71 -26.87
CA VAL A 19 -2.54 18.06 -26.68
C VAL A 19 -1.43 18.31 -27.69
N ASP A 20 -0.55 17.35 -27.94
CA ASP A 20 0.52 17.42 -28.92
C ASP A 20 -0.02 17.56 -30.35
N LEU A 21 -1.07 16.82 -30.71
CA LEU A 21 -1.74 16.95 -32.01
C LEU A 21 -2.32 18.34 -32.20
N ILE A 22 -3.05 18.88 -31.23
CA ILE A 22 -3.64 20.21 -31.30
C ILE A 22 -2.55 21.26 -31.41
N SER A 23 -1.48 21.15 -30.65
CA SER A 23 -0.32 22.03 -30.70
C SER A 23 0.34 22.03 -32.09
N THR A 24 0.54 20.81 -32.64
CA THR A 24 1.13 20.63 -33.97
C THR A 24 0.25 21.21 -35.06
N ILE A 25 -1.06 20.98 -35.03
CA ILE A 25 -2.02 21.54 -35.99
C ILE A 25 -2.03 23.07 -35.92
N THR A 26 -2.08 23.61 -34.69
CA THR A 26 -2.06 25.07 -34.46
C THR A 26 -0.79 25.70 -35.02
N THR A 27 0.36 25.10 -34.74
CA THR A 27 1.66 25.58 -35.23
C THR A 27 1.74 25.50 -36.76
N SER A 28 1.31 24.39 -37.36
CA SER A 28 1.27 24.19 -38.80
C SER A 28 0.36 25.23 -39.49
N PHE A 29 -0.81 25.48 -38.93
CA PHE A 29 -1.74 26.47 -39.45
C PHE A 29 -1.12 27.88 -39.47
N ILE A 30 -0.42 28.25 -38.39
CA ILE A 30 0.25 29.54 -38.29
C ILE A 30 1.39 29.68 -39.28
N TYR A 31 2.15 28.60 -39.53
CA TYR A 31 3.19 28.64 -40.59
C TYR A 31 2.56 28.81 -41.96
N VAL A 32 1.48 28.08 -42.28
CA VAL A 32 0.82 28.23 -43.60
C VAL A 32 0.28 29.64 -43.81
N VAL A 33 -0.42 30.18 -42.83
CA VAL A 33 -0.96 31.55 -42.91
C VAL A 33 0.14 32.60 -42.93
N GLY A 34 1.13 32.47 -42.03
CA GLY A 34 2.24 33.41 -41.93
C GLY A 34 3.10 33.49 -43.22
N VAL A 35 3.43 32.33 -43.78
CA VAL A 35 4.16 32.25 -45.06
C VAL A 35 3.33 32.81 -46.21
N SER A 36 2.03 32.48 -46.26
CA SER A 36 1.11 33.04 -47.26
C SER A 36 1.04 34.58 -47.19
N CYS A 37 0.99 35.15 -45.99
CA CYS A 37 1.00 36.58 -45.78
C CYS A 37 2.33 37.24 -46.24
N ILE A 38 3.46 36.57 -46.08
CA ILE A 38 4.77 37.05 -46.48
C ILE A 38 4.88 37.03 -48.02
N ILE A 39 4.44 35.96 -48.69
CA ILE A 39 4.56 35.76 -50.14
C ILE A 39 3.60 36.68 -50.90
N ASN A 40 2.37 36.86 -50.42
CA ASN A 40 1.34 37.66 -51.10
C ASN A 40 1.52 39.17 -50.94
N GLY A 41 2.68 39.61 -50.52
CA GLY A 41 3.16 40.98 -50.61
C GLY A 41 2.67 41.96 -49.58
N GLY A 42 3.43 42.14 -48.54
CA GLY A 42 3.81 43.38 -47.90
C GLY A 42 2.80 44.34 -47.26
N GLN A 43 1.51 44.19 -47.44
CA GLN A 43 0.53 45.06 -46.78
C GLN A 43 0.16 44.60 -45.36
N SER A 44 0.51 43.38 -44.97
CA SER A 44 0.15 42.80 -43.65
C SER A 44 1.19 43.07 -42.55
N GLY A 45 2.35 43.66 -42.84
CA GLY A 45 3.40 43.92 -41.85
C GLY A 45 4.03 42.67 -41.25
N VAL A 46 3.68 41.48 -41.74
CA VAL A 46 4.21 40.20 -41.24
C VAL A 46 5.58 39.94 -41.85
N THR A 47 6.60 39.93 -41.01
CA THR A 47 7.99 39.60 -41.41
C THR A 47 8.35 38.20 -40.90
N VAL A 48 9.43 37.64 -41.46
CA VAL A 48 9.96 36.34 -40.98
C VAL A 48 10.29 36.39 -39.48
N GLY A 49 10.81 37.54 -38.99
CA GLY A 49 11.09 37.73 -37.57
C GLY A 49 9.84 37.70 -36.70
N VAL A 50 8.73 38.28 -37.16
CA VAL A 50 7.43 38.22 -36.49
C VAL A 50 6.92 36.77 -36.42
N LEU A 51 7.05 36.02 -37.53
CA LEU A 51 6.64 34.62 -37.58
C LEU A 51 7.44 33.75 -36.59
N ILE A 52 8.76 33.93 -36.50
CA ILE A 52 9.63 33.24 -35.54
C ILE A 52 9.24 33.60 -34.10
N ALA A 53 9.06 34.89 -33.81
CA ALA A 53 8.63 35.32 -32.48
C ALA A 53 7.29 34.73 -32.10
N PHE A 54 6.33 34.69 -33.02
CA PHE A 54 4.99 34.17 -32.77
C PHE A 54 5.02 32.66 -32.48
N THR A 55 5.80 31.86 -33.20
CA THR A 55 5.98 30.43 -32.93
C THR A 55 6.63 30.17 -31.59
N ALA A 56 7.56 31.02 -31.14
CA ALA A 56 8.13 30.95 -29.82
C ALA A 56 7.09 31.24 -28.72
N TYR A 57 6.18 32.18 -28.93
CA TYR A 57 5.10 32.45 -27.98
C TYR A 57 4.08 31.29 -27.91
N ILE A 58 3.77 30.63 -29.02
CA ILE A 58 2.90 29.46 -29.07
C ILE A 58 3.49 28.34 -28.24
N SER A 59 4.78 28.05 -28.41
CA SER A 59 5.47 27.03 -27.60
C SER A 59 5.41 27.35 -26.09
N ARG A 60 5.58 28.64 -25.74
CA ARG A 60 5.44 29.10 -24.35
C ARG A 60 4.01 29.04 -23.83
N PHE A 61 3.01 29.12 -24.68
CA PHE A 61 1.60 28.99 -24.33
C PHE A 61 1.23 27.50 -24.02
N TRP A 62 1.74 26.58 -24.84
CA TRP A 62 1.45 25.14 -24.64
C TRP A 62 2.22 24.50 -23.48
N ALA A 63 3.40 25.00 -23.13
CA ALA A 63 4.21 24.46 -22.06
C ALA A 63 3.49 24.43 -20.71
N PRO A 64 2.82 25.51 -20.22
CA PRO A 64 2.03 25.44 -18.98
C PRO A 64 0.88 24.46 -19.04
N ILE A 65 0.23 24.29 -20.19
CA ILE A 65 -0.90 23.35 -20.34
C ILE A 65 -0.43 21.91 -20.13
N ASN A 66 0.70 21.54 -20.74
CA ASN A 66 1.32 20.23 -20.52
C ASN A 66 1.77 20.03 -19.06
N THR A 67 2.28 21.08 -18.42
CA THR A 67 2.68 21.05 -17.01
C THR A 67 1.48 20.82 -16.09
N ILE A 68 0.36 21.50 -16.34
CA ILE A 68 -0.88 21.32 -15.57
C ILE A 68 -1.42 19.91 -15.74
N ALA A 69 -1.43 19.37 -16.97
CA ALA A 69 -1.89 18.01 -17.24
C ALA A 69 -1.03 16.96 -16.52
N SER A 70 0.30 17.10 -16.54
CA SER A 70 1.20 16.20 -15.81
C SER A 70 1.10 16.34 -14.29
N PHE A 71 0.92 17.57 -13.80
CA PHE A 71 0.69 17.83 -12.37
C PHE A 71 -0.59 17.18 -11.88
N TYR A 72 -1.68 17.25 -12.65
CA TYR A 72 -2.95 16.58 -12.30
C TYR A 72 -2.77 15.06 -12.15
N ASN A 73 -2.06 14.41 -13.07
CA ASN A 73 -1.76 12.99 -13.00
C ASN A 73 -0.90 12.63 -11.77
N SER A 74 0.09 13.46 -11.46
CA SER A 74 0.93 13.29 -10.27
C SER A 74 0.11 13.44 -8.99
N LEU A 75 -0.84 14.38 -8.95
CA LEU A 75 -1.74 14.58 -7.83
C LEU A 75 -2.63 13.36 -7.57
N LEU A 76 -3.25 12.81 -8.61
CA LEU A 76 -4.07 11.59 -8.51
C LEU A 76 -3.26 10.41 -7.97
N THR A 77 -2.03 10.25 -8.45
CA THR A 77 -1.13 9.20 -7.97
C THR A 77 -0.76 9.40 -6.49
N ALA A 78 -0.45 10.65 -6.10
CA ALA A 78 -0.15 10.96 -4.72
C ALA A 78 -1.33 10.70 -3.78
N ILE A 79 -2.56 11.05 -4.19
CA ILE A 79 -3.78 10.75 -3.42
C ILE A 79 -3.95 9.25 -3.23
N SER A 80 -3.74 8.44 -4.27
CA SER A 80 -3.83 6.97 -4.17
C SER A 80 -2.79 6.36 -3.22
N TYR A 81 -1.59 6.94 -3.15
CA TYR A 81 -0.59 6.52 -2.17
C TYR A 81 -0.96 6.92 -0.74
N LEU A 82 -1.49 8.13 -0.56
CA LEU A 82 -1.97 8.60 0.75
C LEU A 82 -3.11 7.71 1.27
N GLU A 83 -4.07 7.36 0.42
CA GLU A 83 -5.16 6.45 0.77
C GLU A 83 -4.63 5.12 1.32
N ARG A 84 -3.67 4.49 0.63
CA ARG A 84 -3.05 3.24 1.10
C ARG A 84 -2.28 3.40 2.41
N ILE A 85 -1.61 4.54 2.60
CA ILE A 85 -0.90 4.82 3.84
C ILE A 85 -1.89 4.94 5.00
N PHE A 86 -2.99 5.68 4.79
CA PHE A 86 -4.02 5.83 5.81
C PHE A 86 -4.76 4.52 6.10
N GLU A 87 -5.10 3.72 5.08
CA GLU A 87 -5.65 2.38 5.28
C GLU A 87 -4.75 1.53 6.19
N THR A 88 -3.43 1.59 6.00
CA THR A 88 -2.48 0.84 6.83
C THR A 88 -2.35 1.41 8.24
N ILE A 89 -2.40 2.75 8.40
CA ILE A 89 -2.31 3.41 9.71
C ILE A 89 -3.59 3.20 10.52
N ASP A 90 -4.73 3.25 9.84
CA ASP A 90 -6.06 3.15 10.47
C ASP A 90 -6.49 1.68 10.67
N GLU A 91 -5.67 0.70 10.22
CA GLU A 91 -5.93 -0.72 10.44
C GLU A 91 -6.10 -1.00 11.94
N PRO A 92 -7.24 -1.54 12.37
CA PRO A 92 -7.49 -1.78 13.77
C PRO A 92 -6.52 -2.83 14.33
N VAL A 93 -5.89 -2.50 15.46
CA VAL A 93 -5.03 -3.45 16.17
C VAL A 93 -5.89 -4.59 16.69
N GLU A 94 -5.72 -5.79 16.12
CA GLU A 94 -6.49 -6.99 16.49
C GLU A 94 -6.16 -7.49 17.91
N VAL A 95 -4.88 -7.48 18.29
CA VAL A 95 -4.44 -7.95 19.60
C VAL A 95 -4.05 -6.77 20.48
N LYS A 96 -4.90 -6.46 21.46
CA LYS A 96 -4.68 -5.38 22.43
C LYS A 96 -4.43 -5.95 23.81
N ASP A 97 -3.72 -5.20 24.63
CA ASP A 97 -3.61 -5.54 26.06
C ASP A 97 -4.99 -5.43 26.72
N ALA A 98 -5.31 -6.40 27.58
CA ALA A 98 -6.50 -6.30 28.40
C ALA A 98 -6.39 -5.10 29.35
N PRO A 99 -7.51 -4.44 29.73
CA PRO A 99 -7.46 -3.26 30.61
C PRO A 99 -6.79 -3.54 31.96
N ASP A 100 -6.81 -4.80 32.40
CA ASP A 100 -6.25 -5.31 33.64
C ASP A 100 -4.94 -6.10 33.42
N ALA A 101 -4.33 -6.01 32.22
CA ALA A 101 -3.10 -6.71 31.91
C ALA A 101 -1.93 -6.26 32.81
N THR A 102 -1.25 -7.23 33.39
CA THR A 102 -0.07 -7.04 34.24
C THR A 102 1.22 -7.24 33.47
N ASP A 103 2.34 -6.78 34.01
CA ASP A 103 3.64 -7.08 33.41
C ASP A 103 4.00 -8.54 33.65
N MET A 104 4.58 -9.19 32.62
CA MET A 104 5.06 -10.55 32.70
C MET A 104 6.28 -10.63 33.64
N PRO A 105 6.27 -11.44 34.70
CA PRO A 105 7.46 -11.67 35.51
C PRO A 105 8.63 -12.26 34.71
N PRO A 106 9.85 -12.28 35.24
CA PRO A 106 10.98 -12.94 34.58
C PRO A 106 10.64 -14.40 34.21
N ILE A 107 10.67 -14.69 32.90
CA ILE A 107 10.27 -15.98 32.34
C ILE A 107 11.33 -17.03 32.67
N LYS A 108 10.89 -18.16 33.25
CA LYS A 108 11.70 -19.36 33.51
C LYS A 108 11.70 -20.31 32.33
N GLY A 109 10.57 -20.42 31.62
CA GLY A 109 10.46 -21.13 30.37
C GLY A 109 9.60 -22.38 30.39
N ASP A 110 8.73 -22.58 31.38
CA ASP A 110 7.68 -23.59 31.32
C ASP A 110 6.56 -23.10 30.38
N VAL A 111 6.23 -23.86 29.34
CA VAL A 111 5.17 -23.55 28.40
C VAL A 111 4.10 -24.62 28.40
N SER A 112 2.83 -24.22 28.42
CA SER A 112 1.69 -25.13 28.39
C SER A 112 0.60 -24.63 27.44
N PHE A 113 0.23 -25.43 26.47
CA PHE A 113 -0.95 -25.27 25.65
C PHE A 113 -2.05 -26.18 26.19
N LYS A 114 -3.23 -25.59 26.45
CA LYS A 114 -4.36 -26.34 27.01
C LYS A 114 -5.59 -26.18 26.14
N HIS A 115 -5.99 -27.24 25.45
CA HIS A 115 -7.17 -27.29 24.60
C HIS A 115 -7.29 -26.13 23.62
N VAL A 116 -6.15 -25.71 23.03
CA VAL A 116 -6.06 -24.52 22.15
C VAL A 116 -6.72 -24.81 20.82
N ARG A 117 -7.66 -23.93 20.46
CA ARG A 117 -8.26 -23.86 19.13
C ARG A 117 -7.97 -22.50 18.54
N PHE A 118 -7.72 -22.48 17.23
CA PHE A 118 -7.42 -21.24 16.53
C PHE A 118 -7.74 -21.32 15.05
N SER A 119 -8.29 -20.23 14.53
CA SER A 119 -8.61 -19.98 13.12
C SER A 119 -8.09 -18.59 12.73
N TYR A 120 -7.48 -18.45 11.54
CA TYR A 120 -7.17 -17.11 10.99
C TYR A 120 -8.41 -16.46 10.39
N GLU A 121 -9.34 -17.27 9.88
CA GLU A 121 -10.62 -16.83 9.33
C GLU A 121 -11.73 -17.66 9.96
N ASP A 122 -12.86 -17.04 10.22
CA ASP A 122 -14.03 -17.70 10.80
C ASP A 122 -14.43 -18.93 9.99
N GLY A 123 -14.55 -20.06 10.65
CA GLY A 123 -14.98 -21.32 10.04
C GLY A 123 -13.86 -22.16 9.40
N VAL A 124 -12.60 -21.71 9.40
CA VAL A 124 -11.46 -22.49 8.91
C VAL A 124 -10.47 -22.81 10.03
N PRO A 125 -10.74 -23.87 10.86
CA PRO A 125 -9.90 -24.17 12.02
C PRO A 125 -8.52 -24.71 11.60
N ILE A 126 -7.46 -24.03 12.06
CA ILE A 126 -6.06 -24.43 11.88
C ILE A 126 -5.61 -25.32 13.04
N LEU A 127 -5.87 -24.89 14.28
CA LEU A 127 -5.64 -25.72 15.48
C LEU A 127 -6.99 -26.17 16.03
N LYS A 128 -7.17 -27.48 16.21
CA LYS A 128 -8.48 -28.07 16.51
C LYS A 128 -8.66 -28.53 17.97
N ASP A 129 -7.64 -28.65 18.75
CA ASP A 129 -7.60 -28.99 20.16
C ASP A 129 -6.17 -29.41 20.54
N VAL A 130 -5.29 -28.41 20.56
CA VAL A 130 -3.86 -28.68 20.79
C VAL A 130 -3.54 -28.55 22.27
N SER A 131 -2.97 -29.61 22.84
CA SER A 131 -2.53 -29.63 24.23
C SER A 131 -1.16 -30.29 24.34
N PHE A 132 -0.21 -29.59 24.95
CA PHE A 132 1.12 -30.11 25.26
C PHE A 132 1.79 -29.25 26.34
N ASP A 133 2.76 -29.83 27.03
CA ASP A 133 3.59 -29.16 28.03
C ASP A 133 5.07 -29.26 27.64
N VAL A 134 5.81 -28.16 27.83
CA VAL A 134 7.27 -28.09 27.67
C VAL A 134 7.86 -27.53 28.94
N LYS A 135 8.84 -28.23 29.52
CA LYS A 135 9.52 -27.80 30.73
C LYS A 135 10.74 -26.95 30.42
N GLN A 136 11.08 -26.08 31.35
CA GLN A 136 12.29 -25.27 31.30
C GLN A 136 13.50 -26.08 30.84
N GLY A 137 14.25 -25.56 29.85
CA GLY A 137 15.46 -26.21 29.32
C GLY A 137 15.19 -27.35 28.34
N GLN A 138 13.94 -27.71 28.06
CA GLN A 138 13.61 -28.69 27.03
C GLN A 138 13.62 -28.04 25.64
N THR A 139 14.12 -28.78 24.65
CA THR A 139 13.97 -28.44 23.24
C THR A 139 12.94 -29.36 22.62
N ILE A 140 11.93 -28.80 21.99
CA ILE A 140 10.91 -29.55 21.23
C ILE A 140 11.01 -29.27 19.74
N ALA A 141 10.67 -30.27 18.94
CA ALA A 141 10.55 -30.11 17.49
C ALA A 141 9.08 -30.29 17.09
N ILE A 142 8.50 -29.27 16.47
CA ILE A 142 7.16 -29.33 15.91
C ILE A 142 7.27 -29.78 14.46
N VAL A 143 6.81 -30.99 14.14
CA VAL A 143 6.91 -31.60 12.82
C VAL A 143 5.54 -31.81 12.20
N GLY A 144 5.44 -31.77 10.89
CA GLY A 144 4.20 -31.98 10.15
C GLY A 144 4.26 -31.40 8.73
N PRO A 145 3.31 -31.73 7.87
CA PRO A 145 3.22 -31.19 6.52
C PRO A 145 2.99 -29.67 6.51
N THR A 146 3.16 -29.04 5.33
CA THR A 146 2.81 -27.65 5.14
C THR A 146 1.31 -27.45 5.43
N GLY A 147 0.98 -26.39 6.17
CA GLY A 147 -0.41 -26.13 6.60
C GLY A 147 -0.83 -26.81 7.90
N ALA A 148 0.01 -27.64 8.55
CA ALA A 148 -0.32 -28.31 9.81
C ALA A 148 -0.36 -27.40 11.06
N GLY A 149 -0.24 -26.08 10.92
CA GLY A 149 -0.31 -25.15 12.05
C GLY A 149 0.99 -24.94 12.84
N LYS A 150 2.16 -25.41 12.35
CA LYS A 150 3.45 -25.27 13.08
C LYS A 150 3.81 -23.81 13.38
N THR A 151 3.77 -22.97 12.38
CA THR A 151 4.04 -21.52 12.54
C THR A 151 2.96 -20.84 13.39
N THR A 152 1.74 -21.33 13.33
CA THR A 152 0.61 -20.83 14.15
C THR A 152 0.87 -21.03 15.63
N ILE A 153 1.44 -22.18 16.04
CA ILE A 153 1.80 -22.43 17.44
C ILE A 153 2.82 -21.39 17.94
N VAL A 154 3.85 -21.09 17.14
CA VAL A 154 4.85 -20.06 17.48
C VAL A 154 4.23 -18.67 17.54
N ASN A 155 3.35 -18.34 16.58
CA ASN A 155 2.66 -17.06 16.54
C ASN A 155 1.74 -16.88 17.76
N LEU A 156 1.04 -17.92 18.19
CA LEU A 156 0.21 -17.88 19.38
C LEU A 156 1.04 -17.77 20.66
N LEU A 157 2.17 -18.45 20.74
CA LEU A 157 3.07 -18.34 21.89
C LEU A 157 3.60 -16.91 22.04
N SER A 158 3.94 -16.25 20.92
CA SER A 158 4.36 -14.84 20.89
C SER A 158 3.19 -13.85 20.97
N ARG A 159 1.97 -14.35 21.10
CA ARG A 159 0.72 -13.58 21.16
C ARG A 159 0.58 -12.60 19.97
N PHE A 160 0.92 -13.05 18.75
CA PHE A 160 0.57 -12.31 17.52
C PHE A 160 -0.94 -12.39 17.23
N TYR A 161 -1.59 -13.43 17.76
CA TYR A 161 -3.03 -13.65 17.71
C TYR A 161 -3.53 -14.11 19.07
N ASN A 162 -4.80 -13.88 19.37
CA ASN A 162 -5.46 -14.49 20.50
C ASN A 162 -6.04 -15.84 20.09
N VAL A 163 -6.12 -16.80 21.02
CA VAL A 163 -6.77 -18.10 20.79
C VAL A 163 -8.28 -17.96 20.71
N ASP A 164 -8.95 -18.78 19.91
CA ASP A 164 -10.43 -18.83 19.85
C ASP A 164 -10.98 -19.49 21.12
N SER A 165 -10.29 -20.51 21.61
CA SER A 165 -10.59 -21.16 22.88
C SER A 165 -9.37 -21.92 23.43
N GLY A 166 -9.39 -22.24 24.73
CA GLY A 166 -8.25 -22.81 25.42
C GLY A 166 -7.35 -21.73 26.01
N GLU A 167 -6.17 -22.13 26.49
CA GLU A 167 -5.22 -21.26 27.17
C GLU A 167 -3.80 -21.56 26.72
N VAL A 168 -2.99 -20.51 26.59
CA VAL A 168 -1.52 -20.60 26.43
C VAL A 168 -0.89 -20.01 27.67
N LEU A 169 -0.14 -20.83 28.39
CA LEU A 169 0.47 -20.45 29.66
C LEU A 169 2.00 -20.44 29.52
N ILE A 170 2.63 -19.43 30.12
CA ILE A 170 4.07 -19.40 30.36
C ILE A 170 4.30 -19.26 31.85
N ASP A 171 5.05 -20.21 32.43
CA ASP A 171 5.27 -20.33 33.89
C ASP A 171 3.95 -20.34 34.69
N GLY A 172 2.90 -20.94 34.11
CA GLY A 172 1.57 -21.01 34.72
C GLY A 172 0.72 -19.73 34.57
N ILE A 173 1.23 -18.69 33.92
CA ILE A 173 0.52 -17.44 33.71
C ILE A 173 -0.06 -17.42 32.29
N ASP A 174 -1.34 -17.13 32.17
CA ASP A 174 -2.02 -16.98 30.90
C ASP A 174 -1.50 -15.71 30.15
N ILE A 175 -0.94 -15.93 28.96
CA ILE A 175 -0.36 -14.85 28.17
C ILE A 175 -1.41 -13.81 27.69
N SER A 176 -2.69 -14.16 27.70
CA SER A 176 -3.77 -13.22 27.38
C SER A 176 -3.95 -12.11 28.43
N LYS A 177 -3.52 -12.38 29.67
CA LYS A 177 -3.65 -11.48 30.83
C LYS A 177 -2.41 -10.64 31.11
N VAL A 178 -1.36 -10.77 30.32
CA VAL A 178 -0.13 -9.97 30.48
C VAL A 178 0.03 -8.97 29.34
N LYS A 179 0.81 -7.92 29.59
CA LYS A 179 1.12 -6.93 28.55
C LYS A 179 2.01 -7.54 27.47
N ILE A 180 1.63 -7.35 26.22
CA ILE A 180 2.32 -7.89 25.04
C ILE A 180 3.80 -7.46 25.02
N HIS A 181 4.07 -6.19 25.33
CA HIS A 181 5.43 -5.68 25.33
C HIS A 181 6.30 -6.40 26.38
N SER A 182 5.82 -6.59 27.60
CA SER A 182 6.57 -7.27 28.69
C SER A 182 6.78 -8.77 28.42
N LEU A 183 5.87 -9.39 27.67
CA LEU A 183 5.99 -10.77 27.22
C LEU A 183 7.08 -10.89 26.13
N ARG A 184 6.95 -10.11 25.05
CA ARG A 184 7.83 -10.23 23.88
C ARG A 184 9.28 -9.78 24.10
N THR A 185 9.52 -8.83 25.01
CA THR A 185 10.89 -8.42 25.35
C THR A 185 11.72 -9.50 26.01
N GLN A 186 11.09 -10.54 26.54
CA GLN A 186 11.75 -11.68 27.18
C GLN A 186 11.86 -12.91 26.27
N MET A 187 11.33 -12.82 25.03
CA MET A 187 11.42 -13.86 24.01
C MET A 187 12.49 -13.46 22.99
N GLY A 188 13.33 -14.42 22.55
CA GLY A 188 14.39 -14.23 21.57
C GLY A 188 14.12 -14.93 20.25
#